data_173cfc64e5494503da78b78e04af7082
#
_entry.id   173cfc64e5494503da78b78e04af7082
#
_cell.length_a   1.000
_cell.length_b   1.000
_cell.length_c   1.000
_cell.angle_alpha   90.00
_cell.angle_beta   90.00
_cell.angle_gamma   90.00
#
_symmetry.space_group_name_H-M   'P 1'
#
loop_
_entity.id
_entity.type
_entity.pdbx_description
1 polymer ?
#
loop_
_entity_poly.entity_id
_entity_poly.type
_entity_poly.pdbx_seq_one_letter_code
_entity_poly.pdbx_strand_id
1 'polypeptide(L)' 'MAKNLADLNEILFDQLERLSNPDLNGDALTAEINRTEAITKVAGQFISSANTTLNAIKLQNEAMDATLKLPEVLGG' A
#
# COMPACT_ATOMS: atom_id res chain seq x y z
N MET A 1 10.26 11.14 -2.21
CA MET A 1 8.88 10.79 -1.86
C MET A 1 8.46 9.56 -2.65
N ALA A 2 7.71 8.65 -2.04
CA ALA A 2 7.29 7.43 -2.71
C ALA A 2 6.32 7.74 -3.85
N LYS A 3 6.60 7.26 -5.05
CA LYS A 3 5.78 7.45 -6.23
C LYS A 3 5.03 6.18 -6.64
N ASN A 4 5.47 5.03 -6.11
CA ASN A 4 4.88 3.74 -6.40
C ASN A 4 5.22 2.75 -5.29
N LEU A 5 4.73 1.51 -5.41
CA LEU A 5 4.97 0.48 -4.40
C LEU A 5 6.44 0.08 -4.29
N ALA A 6 7.19 0.13 -5.37
CA ALA A 6 8.61 -0.20 -5.33
C ALA A 6 9.38 0.82 -4.50
N ASP A 7 9.09 2.11 -4.66
CA ASP A 7 9.69 3.16 -3.85
C ASP A 7 9.32 3.02 -2.38
N LEU A 8 8.05 2.68 -2.10
CA LEU A 8 7.59 2.46 -0.74
C LEU A 8 8.34 1.28 -0.10
N ASN A 9 8.52 0.19 -0.83
CA ASN A 9 9.25 -0.97 -0.34
C ASN A 9 10.69 -0.62 -0.01
N GLU A 10 11.36 0.19 -0.83
CA GLU A 10 12.73 0.63 -0.54
C GLU A 10 12.79 1.42 0.78
N ILE A 11 11.84 2.31 1.00
CA ILE A 11 11.77 3.10 2.23
C ILE A 11 11.58 2.18 3.43
N LEU A 12 10.70 1.19 3.31
CA LEU A 12 10.43 0.24 4.39
C LEU A 12 11.65 -0.64 4.69
N PHE A 13 12.34 -1.12 3.66
CA PHE A 13 13.56 -1.91 3.84
C PHE A 13 14.67 -1.09 4.47
N ASP A 14 14.86 0.16 4.04
CA ASP A 14 15.84 1.06 4.65
C ASP A 14 15.55 1.24 6.14
N GLN A 15 14.28 1.40 6.49
CA GLN A 15 13.90 1.58 7.89
C GLN A 15 14.13 0.31 8.70
N LEU A 16 13.88 -0.87 8.12
CA LEU A 16 14.19 -2.14 8.76
C LEU A 16 15.69 -2.28 9.03
N GLU A 17 16.52 -1.89 8.07
CA GLU A 17 17.96 -1.93 8.25
C GLU A 17 18.40 -1.02 9.39
N ARG A 18 17.83 0.18 9.48
CA ARG A 18 18.14 1.11 10.56
C ARG A 18 17.75 0.55 11.92
N LEU A 19 16.58 -0.07 12.02
CA LEU A 19 16.13 -0.69 13.27
C LEU A 19 16.96 -1.93 13.63
N SER A 20 17.54 -2.59 12.65
CA SER A 20 18.33 -3.80 12.85
C SER A 20 19.76 -3.51 13.26
N ASN A 21 20.17 -2.24 13.30
CA ASN A 21 21.51 -1.86 13.69
C ASN A 21 21.75 -2.21 15.16
N PRO A 22 22.72 -3.10 15.47
CA PRO A 22 22.97 -3.53 16.84
C PRO A 22 23.51 -2.42 17.73
N ASP A 23 24.07 -1.36 17.15
CA ASP A 23 24.58 -0.22 17.90
C ASP A 23 23.50 0.79 18.27
N LEU A 24 22.30 0.60 17.76
CA LEU A 24 21.18 1.51 17.99
C LEU A 24 20.59 1.26 19.38
N ASN A 25 20.63 2.28 20.23
CA ASN A 25 20.12 2.18 21.59
C ASN A 25 19.71 3.56 22.12
N GLY A 26 19.09 3.59 23.30
CA GLY A 26 18.74 4.82 23.99
C GLY A 26 17.85 5.73 23.15
N ASP A 27 18.17 7.03 23.16
CA ASP A 27 17.39 8.05 22.48
C ASP A 27 17.38 7.85 20.96
N ALA A 28 18.48 7.36 20.41
CA ALA A 28 18.56 7.06 18.98
C ALA A 28 17.60 5.97 18.59
N LEU A 29 17.49 4.92 19.39
CA LEU A 29 16.52 3.85 19.16
C LEU A 29 15.09 4.38 19.26
N THR A 30 14.79 5.18 20.28
CA THR A 30 13.47 5.78 20.43
C THR A 30 13.10 6.64 19.24
N ALA A 31 14.04 7.44 18.73
CA ALA A 31 13.83 8.27 17.56
C ALA A 31 13.53 7.43 16.32
N GLU A 32 14.24 6.31 16.13
CA GLU A 32 14.01 5.41 15.00
C GLU A 32 12.68 4.67 15.13
N ILE A 33 12.29 4.30 16.34
CA ILE A 33 10.97 3.69 16.57
C ILE A 33 9.87 4.67 16.20
N ASN A 34 9.98 5.92 16.63
CA ASN A 34 9.00 6.96 16.31
C ASN A 34 8.93 7.20 14.81
N ARG A 35 10.08 7.22 14.13
CA ARG A 35 10.14 7.36 12.68
C ARG A 35 9.45 6.18 12.00
N THR A 36 9.71 4.97 12.48
CA THR A 36 9.11 3.75 11.94
C THR A 36 7.59 3.78 12.08
N GLU A 37 7.10 4.22 13.23
CA GLU A 37 5.66 4.35 13.45
C GLU A 37 5.03 5.33 12.46
N ALA A 38 5.68 6.47 12.24
CA ALA A 38 5.21 7.48 11.30
C ALA A 38 5.20 6.92 9.86
N ILE A 39 6.28 6.25 9.46
CA ILE A 39 6.40 5.65 8.14
C ILE A 39 5.33 4.57 7.96
N THR A 40 5.13 3.72 8.95
CA THR A 40 4.14 2.64 8.92
C THR A 40 2.73 3.19 8.77
N LYS A 41 2.44 4.27 9.46
CA LYS A 41 1.14 4.93 9.39
C LYS A 41 0.86 5.47 7.99
N VAL A 42 1.85 6.17 7.40
CA VAL A 42 1.73 6.70 6.05
C VAL A 42 1.66 5.56 5.03
N ALA A 43 2.49 4.53 5.19
CA ALA A 43 2.48 3.36 4.32
C ALA A 43 1.14 2.64 4.36
N GLY A 44 0.55 2.52 5.56
CA GLY A 44 -0.78 1.92 5.71
C GLY A 44 -1.84 2.69 4.95
N GLN A 45 -1.79 4.01 5.00
CA GLN A 45 -2.71 4.86 4.25
C GLN A 45 -2.50 4.72 2.74
N PHE A 46 -1.25 4.64 2.30
CA PHE A 46 -0.92 4.43 0.90
C PHE A 46 -1.49 3.10 0.40
N ILE A 47 -1.27 2.03 1.14
CA ILE A 47 -1.77 0.70 0.79
C ILE A 47 -3.30 0.67 0.79
N SER A 48 -3.93 1.29 1.77
CA SER A 48 -5.39 1.38 1.85
C SER A 48 -5.96 2.12 0.65
N SER A 49 -5.32 3.23 0.25
CA SER A 49 -5.72 4.01 -0.91
C SER A 49 -5.55 3.20 -2.20
N ALA A 50 -4.45 2.47 -2.34
CA ALA A 50 -4.20 1.60 -3.48
C ALA A 50 -5.24 0.48 -3.57
N ASN A 51 -5.59 -0.13 -2.44
CA ASN A 51 -6.61 -1.17 -2.38
C ASN A 51 -7.98 -0.61 -2.76
N THR A 52 -8.31 0.58 -2.32
CA THR A 52 -9.56 1.25 -2.69
C THR A 52 -9.63 1.47 -4.20
N THR A 53 -8.54 1.93 -4.79
CA THR A 53 -8.45 2.14 -6.23
C THR A 53 -8.60 0.83 -7.00
N LEU A 54 -7.93 -0.24 -6.55
CA LEU A 54 -8.02 -1.55 -7.17
C LEU A 54 -9.44 -2.11 -7.07
N ASN A 55 -10.10 -1.94 -5.93
CA ASN A 55 -11.47 -2.38 -5.74
C ASN A 55 -12.42 -1.61 -6.67
N ALA A 56 -12.20 -0.31 -6.84
CA ALA A 56 -13.01 0.49 -7.75
C ALA A 56 -12.85 0.03 -9.19
N ILE A 57 -11.62 -0.26 -9.61
CA ILE A 57 -11.33 -0.78 -10.94
C ILE A 57 -12.00 -2.14 -11.14
N LYS A 58 -11.89 -3.01 -10.15
CA LYS A 58 -12.49 -4.34 -10.18
C LYS A 58 -14.02 -4.24 -10.34
N LEU A 59 -14.67 -3.39 -9.55
CA LEU A 59 -16.10 -3.17 -9.64
C LEU A 59 -16.50 -2.62 -11.00
N GLN A 60 -15.70 -1.71 -11.55
CA GLN A 60 -15.96 -1.16 -12.87
C GLN A 60 -15.87 -2.24 -13.94
N ASN A 61 -14.85 -3.10 -13.87
CA ASN A 61 -14.69 -4.20 -14.82
C ASN A 61 -15.81 -5.21 -14.70
N GLU A 62 -16.25 -5.54 -13.49
CA GLU A 62 -17.37 -6.44 -13.27
C GLU A 62 -18.67 -5.86 -13.83
N ALA A 63 -18.88 -4.55 -13.66
CA ALA A 63 -20.06 -3.88 -14.21
C ALA A 63 -20.03 -3.89 -15.74
N MET A 64 -18.86 -3.69 -16.34
CA MET A 64 -18.70 -3.76 -17.79
C MET A 64 -18.97 -5.16 -18.30
N ASP A 65 -18.46 -6.18 -17.64
CA ASP A 65 -18.71 -7.58 -18.00
C ASP A 65 -20.19 -7.91 -17.89
N ALA A 66 -20.84 -7.47 -16.82
CA ALA A 66 -22.27 -7.68 -16.64
C ALA A 66 -23.07 -7.01 -17.74
N THR A 67 -22.68 -5.80 -18.13
CA THR A 67 -23.31 -5.05 -19.21
C THR A 67 -23.14 -5.77 -20.56
N LEU A 68 -21.94 -6.28 -20.81
CA LEU A 68 -21.65 -7.01 -22.05
C LEU A 68 -22.41 -8.34 -22.13
N LYS A 69 -22.63 -8.98 -20.98
CA LYS A 69 -23.34 -10.25 -20.93
C LYS A 69 -24.85 -10.12 -20.96
N LEU A 70 -25.40 -8.97 -20.58
CA LEU A 70 -26.84 -8.74 -20.56
C LEU A 70 -27.53 -9.01 -21.91
N PRO A 71 -26.98 -8.55 -23.03
CA PRO A 71 -27.60 -8.86 -24.32
C PRO A 71 -27.72 -10.37 -24.59
N GLU A 72 -26.70 -11.13 -24.19
CA GLU A 72 -26.71 -12.59 -24.34
C GLU A 72 -27.80 -13.22 -23.47
N VAL A 73 -27.89 -12.76 -22.21
CA VAL A 73 -28.87 -13.28 -21.26
C VAL A 73 -30.29 -12.91 -21.70
N LEU A 74 -30.50 -11.70 -22.18
CA LEU A 74 -31.80 -11.20 -22.54
C LEU A 74 -32.20 -11.60 -23.97
N GLY A 75 -31.25 -11.72 -24.85
CA GLY A 75 -31.49 -11.92 -26.27
C GLY A 75 -31.38 -13.36 -26.73
N GLY A 76 -30.98 -14.21 -25.85
CA GLY A 76 -30.83 -15.55 -26.28
C GLY A 76 -30.13 -16.40 -25.35
#